data_8e248b3651f7140ddf7002e0886df39c
#
_entry.id   8e248b3651f7140ddf7002e0886df39c
#
_cell.length_a   1.000
_cell.length_b   1.000
_cell.length_c   1.000
_cell.angle_alpha   90.00
_cell.angle_beta   90.00
_cell.angle_gamma   90.00
#
_symmetry.space_group_name_H-M   'P 1'
#
loop_
_entity.id
_entity.type
_entity.pdbx_description
1 polymer ?
#
loop_
_entity_poly.entity_id
_entity_poly.type
_entity_poly.pdbx_seq_one_letter_code
_entity_poly.pdbx_strand_id
1 'polypeptide(L)'
;MQKLTLIVTILLAGLLVLAACTADNGESATPETFSDPYAYCAAVKQIDAPDARYSGPALPEQLFADYLAAAGLNPPEEYPEAFRKMTVWRCMESKVYVCNYGANIPCDSKANTDQQPTQAMQEFCTQFPDQDFIPMSVTGHNIIYSWRCAQGVPEIEGQLSEVDAAGYPAIFWQVVEPGS
;
A
#
# COMPACT_ATOMS: atom_id res chain seq x y z
N MET A 1 39.25 -73.25 -33.21
CA MET A 1 38.24 -72.20 -32.90
C MET A 1 38.98 -71.14 -32.22
N GLN A 2 39.51 -70.22 -33.00
CA GLN A 2 40.50 -69.25 -32.59
C GLN A 2 39.84 -67.94 -32.18
N LYS A 3 40.13 -67.47 -31.00
CA LYS A 3 39.75 -66.14 -30.50
C LYS A 3 40.76 -65.08 -30.97
N LEU A 4 40.34 -64.19 -31.81
CA LEU A 4 41.14 -63.05 -32.25
C LEU A 4 40.93 -61.89 -31.26
N THR A 5 41.99 -61.59 -30.53
CA THR A 5 41.99 -60.46 -29.57
C THR A 5 42.43 -59.21 -30.33
N LEU A 6 41.55 -58.26 -30.50
CA LEU A 6 41.87 -56.94 -31.10
C LEU A 6 42.11 -55.95 -29.97
N ILE A 7 43.36 -55.51 -29.83
CA ILE A 7 43.73 -54.46 -28.87
C ILE A 7 43.51 -53.12 -29.59
N VAL A 8 42.53 -52.34 -29.13
CA VAL A 8 42.32 -51.00 -29.56
C VAL A 8 42.97 -50.04 -28.56
N THR A 9 44.03 -49.42 -28.96
CA THR A 9 44.71 -48.38 -28.16
C THR A 9 43.98 -47.08 -28.34
N ILE A 10 43.28 -46.63 -27.31
CA ILE A 10 42.62 -45.30 -27.33
C ILE A 10 43.60 -44.27 -26.81
N LEU A 11 44.03 -43.40 -27.70
CA LEU A 11 44.76 -42.18 -27.41
C LEU A 11 43.81 -41.17 -26.71
N LEU A 12 44.01 -40.93 -25.40
CA LEU A 12 43.37 -39.85 -24.68
C LEU A 12 44.05 -38.53 -25.06
N ALA A 13 43.43 -37.80 -25.99
CA ALA A 13 43.73 -36.38 -26.19
C ALA A 13 43.02 -35.58 -25.11
N GLY A 14 43.74 -35.17 -24.07
CA GLY A 14 43.23 -34.28 -23.02
C GLY A 14 42.96 -32.90 -23.56
N LEU A 15 41.68 -32.57 -23.77
CA LEU A 15 41.23 -31.21 -24.03
C LEU A 15 41.10 -30.45 -22.71
N LEU A 16 42.13 -29.67 -22.33
CA LEU A 16 42.05 -28.70 -21.25
C LEU A 16 41.11 -27.58 -21.68
N VAL A 17 39.86 -27.64 -21.26
CA VAL A 17 38.95 -26.51 -21.32
C VAL A 17 39.34 -25.55 -20.19
N LEU A 18 40.08 -24.50 -20.52
CA LEU A 18 40.25 -23.32 -19.65
C LEU A 18 38.88 -22.65 -19.52
N ALA A 19 38.18 -22.96 -18.45
CA ALA A 19 37.03 -22.16 -18.01
C ALA A 19 37.58 -20.76 -17.60
N ALA A 20 37.53 -19.83 -18.52
CA ALA A 20 37.68 -18.41 -18.21
C ALA A 20 36.48 -18.04 -17.34
N CYS A 21 36.68 -18.01 -16.03
CA CYS A 21 35.79 -17.26 -15.12
C CYS A 21 35.93 -15.81 -15.54
N THR A 22 35.00 -15.33 -16.38
CA THR A 22 34.73 -13.90 -16.48
C THR A 22 34.24 -13.51 -15.10
N ALA A 23 35.10 -12.84 -14.31
CA ALA A 23 34.66 -12.09 -13.15
C ALA A 23 33.63 -11.08 -13.70
N ASP A 24 32.38 -11.38 -13.47
CA ASP A 24 31.30 -10.42 -13.61
C ASP A 24 31.65 -9.31 -12.58
N ASN A 25 32.25 -8.23 -13.08
CA ASN A 25 32.43 -7.03 -12.29
C ASN A 25 31.01 -6.57 -11.99
N GLY A 26 30.47 -7.05 -10.84
CA GLY A 26 29.21 -6.59 -10.29
C GLY A 26 29.31 -5.08 -10.12
N GLU A 27 29.04 -4.36 -11.20
CA GLU A 27 28.78 -2.94 -11.19
C GLU A 27 27.62 -2.79 -10.21
N SER A 28 27.94 -2.27 -9.03
CA SER A 28 26.94 -1.95 -8.03
C SER A 28 26.03 -0.90 -8.67
N ALA A 29 24.96 -1.35 -9.32
CA ALA A 29 23.99 -0.48 -9.93
C ALA A 29 23.49 0.47 -8.82
N THR A 30 23.80 1.75 -8.98
CA THR A 30 23.23 2.78 -8.09
C THR A 30 21.72 2.58 -8.09
N PRO A 31 21.08 2.46 -6.93
CA PRO A 31 19.64 2.28 -6.89
C PRO A 31 18.94 3.37 -7.71
N GLU A 32 18.06 2.97 -8.60
CA GLU A 32 17.29 3.92 -9.40
C GLU A 32 16.48 4.81 -8.45
N THR A 33 16.56 6.14 -8.65
CA THR A 33 15.83 7.13 -7.85
C THR A 33 14.86 7.91 -8.72
N PHE A 34 13.73 8.28 -8.15
CA PHE A 34 12.63 8.95 -8.83
C PHE A 34 12.29 10.26 -8.11
N SER A 35 12.09 11.33 -8.85
CA SER A 35 11.56 12.60 -8.32
C SER A 35 10.08 12.80 -8.63
N ASP A 36 9.55 12.02 -9.58
CA ASP A 36 8.14 12.01 -9.97
C ASP A 36 7.41 10.89 -9.25
N PRO A 37 6.28 11.16 -8.54
CA PRO A 37 5.56 10.16 -7.76
C PRO A 37 4.89 9.09 -8.64
N TYR A 38 4.47 9.43 -9.84
CA TYR A 38 3.83 8.48 -10.74
C TYR A 38 4.84 7.48 -11.31
N ALA A 39 6.00 7.98 -11.76
CA ALA A 39 7.11 7.12 -12.20
C ALA A 39 7.61 6.23 -11.06
N TYR A 40 7.72 6.78 -9.84
CA TYR A 40 8.07 6.02 -8.66
C TYR A 40 7.09 4.88 -8.40
N CYS A 41 5.78 5.17 -8.36
CA CYS A 41 4.76 4.13 -8.13
C CYS A 41 4.69 3.09 -9.25
N ALA A 42 4.91 3.48 -10.50
CA ALA A 42 5.00 2.55 -11.62
C ALA A 42 6.16 1.55 -11.44
N ALA A 43 7.28 2.00 -10.87
CA ALA A 43 8.46 1.15 -10.64
C ALA A 43 8.33 0.28 -9.39
N VAL A 44 7.91 0.84 -8.24
CA VAL A 44 7.86 0.10 -6.96
C VAL A 44 6.60 -0.76 -6.80
N LYS A 45 5.54 -0.43 -7.54
CA LYS A 45 4.23 -1.08 -7.59
C LYS A 45 3.41 -0.97 -6.30
N GLN A 46 3.98 -1.31 -5.15
CA GLN A 46 3.29 -1.26 -3.86
C GLN A 46 4.25 -0.90 -2.74
N ILE A 47 3.91 0.16 -2.00
CA ILE A 47 4.59 0.60 -0.78
C ILE A 47 3.66 1.53 -0.01
N ASP A 48 3.64 1.40 1.32
CA ASP A 48 2.73 2.16 2.19
C ASP A 48 3.15 3.63 2.40
N ALA A 49 4.42 3.96 2.17
CA ALA A 49 4.96 5.31 2.15
C ALA A 49 6.21 5.36 1.27
N PRO A 50 6.55 6.50 0.65
CA PRO A 50 7.77 6.65 -0.13
C PRO A 50 9.02 6.33 0.69
N ASP A 51 9.96 5.59 0.09
CA ASP A 51 11.25 5.23 0.67
C ASP A 51 12.41 6.01 0.01
N ALA A 52 13.66 5.63 0.31
CA ALA A 52 14.87 6.29 -0.20
C ALA A 52 15.02 6.30 -1.74
N ARG A 53 14.23 5.52 -2.47
CA ARG A 53 14.17 5.56 -3.94
C ARG A 53 13.39 6.77 -4.46
N TYR A 54 12.59 7.41 -3.60
CA TYR A 54 11.92 8.65 -3.94
C TYR A 54 12.73 9.85 -3.43
N SER A 55 13.12 10.75 -4.32
CA SER A 55 13.95 11.94 -4.03
C SER A 55 13.22 13.27 -4.22
N GLY A 56 11.93 13.23 -4.54
CA GLY A 56 11.10 14.43 -4.70
C GLY A 56 10.61 15.01 -3.36
N PRO A 57 9.83 16.09 -3.39
CA PRO A 57 9.18 16.66 -2.20
C PRO A 57 8.22 15.66 -1.56
N ALA A 58 8.05 15.72 -0.23
CA ALA A 58 7.14 14.82 0.49
C ALA A 58 5.71 14.84 -0.08
N LEU A 59 5.23 16.01 -0.49
CA LEU A 59 4.01 16.18 -1.28
C LEU A 59 4.32 17.11 -2.47
N PRO A 60 4.51 16.57 -3.70
CA PRO A 60 4.67 17.40 -4.89
C PRO A 60 3.45 18.26 -5.17
N GLU A 61 3.68 19.51 -5.63
CA GLU A 61 2.61 20.47 -5.94
C GLU A 61 1.63 19.91 -6.99
N GLN A 62 2.17 19.28 -8.04
CA GLN A 62 1.32 18.67 -9.07
C GLN A 62 0.48 17.53 -8.52
N LEU A 63 1.06 16.65 -7.70
CA LEU A 63 0.31 15.55 -7.07
C LEU A 63 -0.81 16.08 -6.18
N PHE A 64 -0.55 17.17 -5.44
CA PHE A 64 -1.58 17.81 -4.61
C PHE A 64 -2.70 18.41 -5.46
N ALA A 65 -2.38 19.07 -6.56
CA ALA A 65 -3.37 19.61 -7.50
C ALA A 65 -4.20 18.48 -8.14
N ASP A 66 -3.56 17.43 -8.62
CA ASP A 66 -4.22 16.27 -9.21
C ASP A 66 -5.16 15.57 -8.19
N TYR A 67 -4.72 15.46 -6.92
CA TYR A 67 -5.55 14.92 -5.84
C TYR A 67 -6.81 15.77 -5.61
N LEU A 68 -6.66 17.09 -5.51
CA LEU A 68 -7.81 17.97 -5.29
C LEU A 68 -8.79 17.90 -6.47
N ALA A 69 -8.30 17.87 -7.69
CA ALA A 69 -9.13 17.74 -8.88
C ALA A 69 -9.85 16.38 -8.90
N ALA A 70 -9.17 15.28 -8.65
CA ALA A 70 -9.76 13.94 -8.59
C ALA A 70 -10.81 13.80 -7.47
N ALA A 71 -10.64 14.53 -6.36
CA ALA A 71 -11.57 14.57 -5.25
C ALA A 71 -12.74 15.59 -5.47
N GLY A 72 -12.75 16.35 -6.57
CA GLY A 72 -13.73 17.38 -6.83
C GLY A 72 -13.66 18.57 -5.86
N LEU A 73 -12.45 18.85 -5.36
CA LEU A 73 -12.17 19.91 -4.39
C LEU A 73 -11.69 21.19 -5.10
N ASN A 74 -11.60 22.29 -4.33
CA ASN A 74 -11.15 23.58 -4.83
C ASN A 74 -9.64 23.56 -5.19
N PRO A 75 -9.14 24.53 -6.00
CA PRO A 75 -7.74 24.55 -6.40
C PRO A 75 -6.77 24.76 -5.23
N PRO A 76 -5.47 24.40 -5.39
CA PRO A 76 -4.49 24.30 -4.31
C PRO A 76 -4.29 25.57 -3.46
N GLU A 77 -4.44 26.75 -4.06
CA GLU A 77 -4.27 28.05 -3.40
C GLU A 77 -5.31 28.35 -2.32
N GLU A 78 -6.43 27.66 -2.32
CA GLU A 78 -7.49 27.81 -1.31
C GLU A 78 -7.22 27.00 -0.03
N TYR A 79 -6.18 26.15 -0.02
CA TYR A 79 -5.90 25.29 1.13
C TYR A 79 -4.73 25.79 1.96
N PRO A 80 -4.89 25.85 3.30
CA PRO A 80 -3.81 26.23 4.20
C PRO A 80 -2.71 25.17 4.23
N GLU A 81 -1.50 25.58 4.60
CA GLU A 81 -0.33 24.70 4.74
C GLU A 81 -0.60 23.49 5.68
N ALA A 82 -1.44 23.68 6.70
CA ALA A 82 -1.84 22.58 7.59
C ALA A 82 -2.55 21.46 6.86
N PHE A 83 -3.43 21.77 5.91
CA PHE A 83 -4.12 20.75 5.10
C PHE A 83 -3.13 19.99 4.22
N ARG A 84 -2.17 20.69 3.61
CA ARG A 84 -1.10 20.08 2.81
C ARG A 84 -0.24 19.11 3.64
N LYS A 85 0.15 19.50 4.85
CA LYS A 85 0.93 18.65 5.78
C LYS A 85 0.20 17.39 6.24
N MET A 86 -1.12 17.43 6.20
CA MET A 86 -1.97 16.28 6.52
C MET A 86 -2.26 15.40 5.31
N THR A 87 -1.75 15.76 4.12
CA THR A 87 -1.92 14.96 2.89
C THR A 87 -0.72 14.04 2.73
N VAL A 88 -0.98 12.76 2.62
CA VAL A 88 0.01 11.70 2.41
C VAL A 88 -0.33 10.88 1.18
N TRP A 89 0.67 10.17 0.66
CA TRP A 89 0.48 9.33 -0.50
C TRP A 89 1.28 8.03 -0.40
N ARG A 90 0.84 7.04 -1.15
CA ARG A 90 1.43 5.71 -1.24
C ARG A 90 1.26 5.14 -2.64
N CYS A 91 1.94 4.02 -2.92
CA CYS A 91 1.75 3.29 -4.15
C CYS A 91 0.96 2.00 -3.90
N MET A 92 0.00 1.72 -4.77
CA MET A 92 -0.70 0.46 -4.83
C MET A 92 -1.06 0.15 -6.28
N GLU A 93 -0.81 -1.09 -6.72
CA GLU A 93 -1.09 -1.53 -8.10
C GLU A 93 -0.46 -0.62 -9.18
N SER A 94 0.76 -0.15 -8.92
CA SER A 94 1.52 0.78 -9.78
C SER A 94 0.90 2.17 -9.93
N LYS A 95 -0.07 2.55 -9.10
CA LYS A 95 -0.75 3.83 -9.09
C LYS A 95 -0.47 4.60 -7.81
N VAL A 96 -0.66 5.92 -7.89
CA VAL A 96 -0.58 6.80 -6.73
C VAL A 96 -1.95 6.86 -6.06
N TYR A 97 -1.96 6.65 -4.75
CA TYR A 97 -3.12 6.83 -3.88
C TYR A 97 -2.81 7.92 -2.87
N VAL A 98 -3.73 8.85 -2.69
CA VAL A 98 -3.60 9.99 -1.78
C VAL A 98 -4.69 9.95 -0.73
N CYS A 99 -4.33 10.26 0.51
CA CYS A 99 -5.24 10.39 1.63
C CYS A 99 -4.91 11.69 2.39
N ASN A 100 -5.94 12.40 2.86
CA ASN A 100 -5.76 13.53 3.75
C ASN A 100 -6.27 13.16 5.14
N TYR A 101 -5.39 13.28 6.14
CA TYR A 101 -5.75 13.00 7.53
C TYR A 101 -6.86 13.90 8.02
N GLY A 102 -7.83 13.33 8.68
CA GLY A 102 -8.91 14.04 9.39
C GLY A 102 -9.17 13.42 10.75
N ALA A 103 -10.04 14.05 11.54
CA ALA A 103 -10.39 13.53 12.86
C ALA A 103 -10.90 12.08 12.82
N ASN A 104 -11.53 11.68 11.73
CA ASN A 104 -12.10 10.35 11.52
C ASN A 104 -11.52 9.65 10.28
N ILE A 105 -10.35 10.11 9.78
CA ILE A 105 -9.69 9.55 8.58
C ILE A 105 -8.27 9.14 8.96
N PRO A 106 -8.06 7.86 9.35
CA PRO A 106 -6.75 7.33 9.74
C PRO A 106 -6.00 6.84 8.52
N CYS A 107 -5.28 7.72 7.81
CA CYS A 107 -4.51 7.35 6.62
C CYS A 107 -3.38 6.34 6.89
N ASP A 108 -2.92 6.20 8.13
CA ASP A 108 -1.81 5.33 8.54
C ASP A 108 -2.23 3.98 9.12
N SER A 109 -3.53 3.78 9.32
CA SER A 109 -4.04 2.59 10.00
C SER A 109 -4.62 1.57 9.02
N LYS A 110 -4.17 0.33 9.11
CA LYS A 110 -4.78 -0.78 8.38
C LYS A 110 -6.23 -0.98 8.82
N ALA A 111 -7.05 -1.46 7.91
CA ALA A 111 -8.46 -1.72 8.16
C ALA A 111 -8.67 -2.70 9.32
N ASN A 112 -9.54 -2.36 10.25
CA ASN A 112 -10.03 -3.30 11.24
C ASN A 112 -11.22 -4.06 10.67
N THR A 113 -11.02 -5.35 10.45
CA THR A 113 -12.03 -6.28 9.90
C THR A 113 -12.66 -7.16 10.98
N ASP A 114 -12.40 -6.88 12.26
CA ASP A 114 -12.96 -7.66 13.35
C ASP A 114 -14.48 -7.43 13.44
N GLN A 115 -15.19 -8.53 13.47
CA GLN A 115 -16.66 -8.56 13.62
C GLN A 115 -17.11 -8.85 15.05
N GLN A 116 -16.16 -8.93 15.99
CA GLN A 116 -16.50 -9.10 17.39
C GLN A 116 -16.61 -7.73 18.07
N PRO A 117 -17.69 -7.48 18.83
CA PRO A 117 -17.82 -6.23 19.56
C PRO A 117 -16.79 -6.12 20.67
N THR A 118 -16.17 -4.96 20.79
CA THR A 118 -15.25 -4.64 21.88
C THR A 118 -15.99 -4.46 23.20
N GLN A 119 -15.26 -4.51 24.32
CA GLN A 119 -15.82 -4.18 25.62
C GLN A 119 -16.42 -2.76 25.64
N ALA A 120 -15.75 -1.78 25.04
CA ALA A 120 -16.24 -0.40 24.96
C ALA A 120 -17.58 -0.30 24.23
N MET A 121 -17.76 -1.07 23.15
CA MET A 121 -19.03 -1.13 22.43
C MET A 121 -20.14 -1.77 23.27
N GLN A 122 -19.83 -2.82 24.03
CA GLN A 122 -20.78 -3.48 24.94
C GLN A 122 -21.21 -2.53 26.06
N GLU A 123 -20.26 -1.82 26.67
CA GLU A 123 -20.53 -0.80 27.68
C GLU A 123 -21.37 0.36 27.14
N PHE A 124 -21.07 0.81 25.93
CA PHE A 124 -21.85 1.85 25.22
C PHE A 124 -23.30 1.40 25.02
N CYS A 125 -23.53 0.18 24.49
CA CYS A 125 -24.89 -0.32 24.25
C CYS A 125 -25.65 -0.63 25.55
N THR A 126 -24.96 -0.96 26.64
CA THR A 126 -25.61 -1.06 27.96
C THR A 126 -26.18 0.27 28.41
N GLN A 127 -25.50 1.39 28.09
CA GLN A 127 -25.96 2.73 28.45
C GLN A 127 -27.00 3.29 27.46
N PHE A 128 -26.88 2.89 26.16
CA PHE A 128 -27.72 3.37 25.07
C PHE A 128 -28.28 2.18 24.27
N PRO A 129 -29.25 1.44 24.81
CA PRO A 129 -29.64 0.11 24.34
C PRO A 129 -30.23 0.06 22.92
N ASP A 130 -30.77 1.16 22.41
CA ASP A 130 -31.44 1.22 21.11
C ASP A 130 -30.83 2.36 20.26
N GLN A 131 -29.51 2.58 20.38
CA GLN A 131 -28.81 3.62 19.63
C GLN A 131 -28.59 3.15 18.19
N ASP A 132 -29.03 3.94 17.22
CA ASP A 132 -28.98 3.62 15.80
C ASP A 132 -27.54 3.50 15.24
N PHE A 133 -26.55 4.11 15.90
CA PHE A 133 -25.14 3.96 15.54
C PHE A 133 -24.23 4.02 16.76
N ILE A 134 -23.11 3.29 16.69
CA ILE A 134 -22.03 3.40 17.68
C ILE A 134 -20.95 4.32 17.10
N PRO A 135 -20.61 5.45 17.76
CA PRO A 135 -19.68 6.43 17.19
C PRO A 135 -18.25 5.89 17.08
N MET A 136 -17.49 6.42 16.12
CA MET A 136 -16.10 6.02 15.84
C MET A 136 -15.16 6.19 17.05
N SER A 137 -15.47 7.09 17.98
CA SER A 137 -14.75 7.22 19.24
C SER A 137 -14.86 5.97 20.14
N VAL A 138 -15.84 5.10 19.89
CA VAL A 138 -16.07 3.84 20.60
C VAL A 138 -15.63 2.64 19.75
N THR A 139 -15.97 2.63 18.45
CA THR A 139 -15.65 1.51 17.55
C THR A 139 -14.21 1.52 17.05
N GLY A 140 -13.56 2.68 17.02
CA GLY A 140 -12.29 2.92 16.35
C GLY A 140 -12.48 3.51 14.95
N HIS A 141 -11.48 4.30 14.51
CA HIS A 141 -11.57 5.06 13.24
C HIS A 141 -11.26 4.22 11.98
N ASN A 142 -10.60 3.08 12.15
CA ASN A 142 -10.21 2.19 11.05
C ASN A 142 -11.12 0.97 10.88
N ILE A 143 -12.23 0.90 11.62
CA ILE A 143 -13.24 -0.15 11.45
C ILE A 143 -13.96 0.02 10.12
N ILE A 144 -14.19 -1.09 9.42
CA ILE A 144 -14.88 -1.08 8.12
C ILE A 144 -16.38 -1.38 8.23
N TYR A 145 -16.89 -1.56 9.43
CA TYR A 145 -18.31 -1.84 9.69
C TYR A 145 -18.99 -0.69 10.40
N SER A 146 -20.26 -0.42 10.03
CA SER A 146 -21.18 0.35 10.86
C SER A 146 -21.77 -0.57 11.93
N TRP A 147 -21.91 -0.02 13.14
CA TRP A 147 -22.44 -0.71 14.30
C TRP A 147 -23.58 0.08 14.91
N ARG A 148 -24.57 -0.63 15.41
CA ARG A 148 -25.68 -0.10 16.19
C ARG A 148 -25.87 -0.87 17.50
N CYS A 149 -26.69 -0.35 18.39
CA CYS A 149 -27.16 -1.07 19.54
C CYS A 149 -28.58 -1.58 19.31
N ALA A 150 -28.81 -2.88 19.52
CA ALA A 150 -30.13 -3.49 19.48
C ALA A 150 -30.39 -4.19 20.80
N GLN A 151 -31.34 -3.68 21.57
CA GLN A 151 -31.71 -4.21 22.90
C GLN A 151 -30.48 -4.34 23.84
N GLY A 152 -29.56 -3.36 23.78
CA GLY A 152 -28.36 -3.34 24.62
C GLY A 152 -27.19 -4.17 24.10
N VAL A 153 -27.29 -4.75 22.91
CA VAL A 153 -26.23 -5.57 22.27
C VAL A 153 -25.69 -4.87 21.03
N PRO A 154 -24.35 -4.78 20.86
CA PRO A 154 -23.77 -4.29 19.62
C PRO A 154 -24.03 -5.24 18.45
N GLU A 155 -24.52 -4.73 17.34
CA GLU A 155 -24.76 -5.46 16.10
C GLU A 155 -24.15 -4.74 14.91
N ILE A 156 -23.59 -5.48 13.96
CA ILE A 156 -23.18 -4.93 12.67
C ILE A 156 -24.43 -4.59 11.85
N GLU A 157 -24.53 -3.33 11.43
CA GLU A 157 -25.58 -2.85 10.55
C GLU A 157 -25.22 -3.02 9.07
N GLY A 158 -23.94 -2.79 8.73
CA GLY A 158 -23.44 -2.89 7.37
C GLY A 158 -21.93 -2.73 7.26
N GLN A 159 -21.44 -2.81 6.03
CA GLN A 159 -20.04 -2.55 5.71
C GLN A 159 -19.90 -1.14 5.12
N LEU A 160 -19.01 -0.32 5.70
CA LEU A 160 -18.75 1.06 5.31
C LEU A 160 -17.71 1.17 4.20
N SER A 161 -16.76 0.24 4.17
CA SER A 161 -15.63 0.26 3.24
C SER A 161 -15.16 -1.15 2.91
N GLU A 162 -14.69 -1.32 1.67
CA GLU A 162 -13.86 -2.46 1.32
C GLU A 162 -12.44 -2.28 1.90
N VAL A 163 -11.72 -3.38 2.00
CA VAL A 163 -10.28 -3.38 2.30
C VAL A 163 -9.54 -3.43 0.98
N ASP A 164 -8.65 -2.48 0.75
CA ASP A 164 -7.86 -2.45 -0.48
C ASP A 164 -6.72 -3.49 -0.48
N ALA A 165 -6.02 -3.62 -1.62
CA ALA A 165 -4.95 -4.60 -1.79
C ALA A 165 -3.74 -4.37 -0.85
N ALA A 166 -3.60 -3.18 -0.27
CA ALA A 166 -2.59 -2.87 0.73
C ALA A 166 -3.10 -3.01 2.17
N GLY A 167 -4.36 -3.38 2.37
CA GLY A 167 -4.96 -3.65 3.68
C GLY A 167 -5.52 -2.41 4.40
N TYR A 168 -5.78 -1.32 3.71
CA TYR A 168 -6.40 -0.11 4.26
C TYR A 168 -7.89 -0.03 3.94
N PRO A 169 -8.69 0.74 4.70
CA PRO A 169 -10.05 1.08 4.30
C PRO A 169 -10.02 1.86 2.98
N ALA A 170 -10.56 1.30 1.91
CA ALA A 170 -10.47 1.87 0.57
C ALA A 170 -11.12 3.26 0.46
N ILE A 171 -12.16 3.52 1.26
CA ILE A 171 -12.92 4.77 1.25
C ILE A 171 -12.07 6.02 1.56
N PHE A 172 -10.92 5.88 2.23
CA PHE A 172 -10.08 7.00 2.62
C PHE A 172 -8.99 7.34 1.59
N TRP A 173 -8.79 6.49 0.59
CA TRP A 173 -7.72 6.60 -0.37
C TRP A 173 -8.23 6.90 -1.77
N GLN A 174 -7.90 8.08 -2.27
CA GLN A 174 -8.23 8.51 -3.63
C GLN A 174 -7.12 8.08 -4.59
N VAL A 175 -7.47 7.33 -5.63
CA VAL A 175 -6.55 7.11 -6.76
C VAL A 175 -6.38 8.40 -7.54
N VAL A 176 -5.14 8.72 -7.91
CA VAL A 176 -4.79 9.95 -8.62
C VAL A 176 -4.01 9.60 -9.88
N GLU A 177 -4.43 10.16 -11.01
CA GLU A 177 -3.74 10.02 -12.28
C GLU A 177 -3.08 11.37 -12.66
N PRO A 178 -1.99 11.35 -13.45
CA PRO A 178 -1.33 12.59 -13.85
C PRO A 178 -2.27 13.49 -14.65
N GLY A 179 -2.40 14.77 -14.25
CA GLY A 179 -3.23 15.75 -14.95
C GLY A 179 -4.73 15.56 -14.78
N SER A 180 -5.15 14.98 -13.66
CA SER A 180 -6.56 14.80 -13.28
C SER A 180 -7.29 16.12 -13.16
#